data_edaa105e4cd36e49e0ac383fbdb90db5
#
_entry.id   edaa105e4cd36e49e0ac383fbdb90db5
#
_cell.length_a   1.000
_cell.length_b   1.000
_cell.length_c   1.000
_cell.angle_alpha   90.00
_cell.angle_beta   90.00
_cell.angle_gamma   90.00
#
_symmetry.space_group_name_H-M   'P 1'
#
loop_
_entity.id
_entity.type
_entity.pdbx_description
1 polymer ?
#
loop_
_entity_poly.entity_id
_entity_poly.type
_entity_poly.pdbx_seq_one_letter_code
_entity_poly.pdbx_strand_id
1 'polypeptide(L)'
;MAKDNHELITPSPTQFAGCDNFAIRTGDFFALVGRIMLAALFLLNVWPRLTGGVGGFTRYLTSLGVPAPEFFAWVSTAIELVAGLTIILGVATRYSALLLIVYTLVATFLAHRYWEYPAAAQTTQYFTFLRNLSITGGFILLFVTGAGRFSVDGWLRKRG
;
A
#
# COMPACT_ATOMS: atom_id res chain seq x y z
N MET A 1 19.60 8.24 54.65
CA MET A 1 20.04 8.78 53.38
C MET A 1 20.04 7.64 52.39
N ALA A 2 18.85 7.34 51.83
CA ALA A 2 18.63 6.26 50.88
C ALA A 2 18.87 6.83 49.47
N LYS A 3 19.84 6.27 48.73
CA LYS A 3 20.06 6.56 47.32
C LYS A 3 18.97 5.81 46.55
N ASP A 4 18.08 6.58 45.92
CA ASP A 4 17.13 6.10 44.94
C ASP A 4 17.89 5.62 43.69
N ASN A 5 18.08 4.30 43.60
CA ASN A 5 18.58 3.65 42.36
C ASN A 5 17.39 3.39 41.42
N HIS A 6 16.78 4.44 40.88
CA HIS A 6 16.02 4.36 39.63
C HIS A 6 16.98 4.46 38.45
N GLU A 7 17.90 3.53 38.34
CA GLU A 7 18.49 3.26 37.02
C GLU A 7 17.40 2.64 36.16
N LEU A 8 16.74 3.48 35.35
CA LEU A 8 15.96 3.02 34.22
C LEU A 8 16.85 2.07 33.42
N ILE A 9 16.48 0.79 33.36
CA ILE A 9 17.14 -0.23 32.52
C ILE A 9 16.91 0.22 31.08
N THR A 10 17.74 1.14 30.61
CA THR A 10 17.84 1.42 29.17
C THR A 10 18.56 0.22 28.57
N PRO A 11 17.93 -0.54 27.65
CA PRO A 11 18.59 -1.65 26.99
C PRO A 11 19.90 -1.14 26.39
N SER A 12 21.01 -1.83 26.67
CA SER A 12 22.31 -1.43 26.12
C SER A 12 22.23 -1.40 24.60
N PRO A 13 22.79 -0.38 23.93
CA PRO A 13 22.75 -0.23 22.48
C PRO A 13 23.27 -1.46 21.70
N THR A 14 24.00 -2.33 22.36
CA THR A 14 24.65 -3.51 21.77
C THR A 14 23.70 -4.72 21.61
N GLN A 15 22.55 -4.79 22.31
CA GLN A 15 21.64 -5.95 22.22
C GLN A 15 20.91 -6.06 20.88
N PHE A 16 20.65 -4.96 20.19
CA PHE A 16 19.96 -4.93 18.91
C PHE A 16 20.86 -4.62 17.70
N ALA A 17 22.15 -4.38 17.94
CA ALA A 17 23.10 -4.00 16.89
C ALA A 17 23.19 -4.99 15.72
N GLY A 18 22.94 -6.29 15.96
CA GLY A 18 22.91 -7.31 14.92
C GLY A 18 21.73 -7.15 13.95
N CYS A 19 20.53 -6.95 14.48
CA CYS A 19 19.32 -6.73 13.68
C CYS A 19 19.38 -5.39 12.94
N ASP A 20 19.84 -4.33 13.60
CA ASP A 20 19.99 -3.01 13.01
C ASP A 20 20.98 -3.02 11.85
N ASN A 21 22.15 -3.64 12.03
CA ASN A 21 23.16 -3.79 10.97
C ASN A 21 22.62 -4.64 9.80
N PHE A 22 21.87 -5.70 10.07
CA PHE A 22 21.23 -6.49 9.02
C PHE A 22 20.21 -5.66 8.26
N ALA A 23 19.31 -4.96 8.98
CA ALA A 23 18.27 -4.12 8.37
C ALA A 23 18.90 -2.99 7.51
N ILE A 24 19.96 -2.34 7.98
CA ILE A 24 20.67 -1.30 7.23
C ILE A 24 21.29 -1.88 5.95
N ARG A 25 21.91 -3.06 6.02
CA ARG A 25 22.60 -3.69 4.87
C ARG A 25 21.62 -4.23 3.83
N THR A 26 20.47 -4.72 4.25
CA THR A 26 19.48 -5.40 3.40
C THR A 26 18.25 -4.53 3.11
N GLY A 27 18.16 -3.33 3.69
CA GLY A 27 17.00 -2.46 3.60
C GLY A 27 16.56 -2.14 2.18
N ASP A 28 17.51 -1.90 1.27
CA ASP A 28 17.20 -1.64 -0.14
C ASP A 28 16.56 -2.86 -0.85
N PHE A 29 17.01 -4.07 -0.51
CA PHE A 29 16.43 -5.30 -1.04
C PHE A 29 15.00 -5.50 -0.50
N PHE A 30 14.79 -5.35 0.81
CA PHE A 30 13.46 -5.47 1.40
C PHE A 30 12.52 -4.35 0.94
N ALA A 31 13.01 -3.15 0.68
CA ALA A 31 12.24 -2.08 0.07
C ALA A 31 11.75 -2.46 -1.35
N LEU A 32 12.59 -3.11 -2.16
CA LEU A 32 12.20 -3.62 -3.47
C LEU A 32 11.13 -4.72 -3.34
N VAL A 33 11.35 -5.71 -2.47
CA VAL A 33 10.39 -6.79 -2.23
C VAL A 33 9.05 -6.23 -1.75
N GLY A 34 9.05 -5.32 -0.77
CA GLY A 34 7.84 -4.68 -0.26
C GLY A 34 7.05 -3.92 -1.34
N ARG A 35 7.75 -3.20 -2.24
CA ARG A 35 7.13 -2.52 -3.39
C ARG A 35 6.47 -3.50 -4.35
N ILE A 36 7.16 -4.59 -4.68
CA ILE A 36 6.60 -5.63 -5.55
C ILE A 36 5.34 -6.23 -4.91
N MET A 37 5.38 -6.58 -3.63
CA MET A 37 4.24 -7.16 -2.92
C MET A 37 3.04 -6.20 -2.86
N LEU A 38 3.27 -4.93 -2.54
CA LEU A 38 2.21 -3.91 -2.49
C LEU A 38 1.60 -3.65 -3.87
N ALA A 39 2.42 -3.54 -4.91
CA ALA A 39 1.95 -3.27 -6.26
C ALA A 39 1.29 -4.47 -6.92
N ALA A 40 1.75 -5.70 -6.62
CA ALA A 40 1.22 -6.93 -7.20
C ALA A 40 -0.29 -7.06 -6.98
N LEU A 41 -0.80 -6.66 -5.80
CA LEU A 41 -2.22 -6.71 -5.50
C LEU A 41 -3.04 -5.88 -6.51
N PHE A 42 -2.61 -4.67 -6.81
CA PHE A 42 -3.29 -3.76 -7.74
C PHE A 42 -3.18 -4.25 -9.18
N LEU A 43 -2.01 -4.70 -9.60
CA LEU A 43 -1.80 -5.21 -10.96
C LEU A 43 -2.58 -6.51 -11.22
N LEU A 44 -2.63 -7.41 -10.24
CA LEU A 44 -3.45 -8.62 -10.33
C LEU A 44 -4.96 -8.30 -10.36
N ASN A 45 -5.38 -7.26 -9.63
CA ASN A 45 -6.76 -6.79 -9.63
C ASN A 45 -7.18 -6.13 -10.96
N VAL A 46 -6.24 -5.46 -11.61
CA VAL A 46 -6.45 -4.81 -12.93
C VAL A 46 -6.48 -5.82 -14.07
N TRP A 47 -5.74 -6.91 -13.98
CA TRP A 47 -5.54 -7.86 -15.08
C TRP A 47 -6.84 -8.35 -15.73
N PRO A 48 -7.87 -8.80 -15.00
CA PRO A 48 -9.15 -9.22 -15.60
C PRO A 48 -9.87 -8.09 -16.34
N ARG A 49 -9.70 -6.83 -15.91
CA ARG A 49 -10.31 -5.68 -16.56
C ARG A 49 -9.62 -5.33 -17.88
N LEU A 50 -8.30 -5.56 -17.98
CA LEU A 50 -7.54 -5.35 -19.21
C LEU A 50 -7.83 -6.44 -20.25
N THR A 51 -8.05 -7.67 -19.84
CA THR A 51 -8.27 -8.81 -20.74
C THR A 51 -9.74 -9.05 -21.08
N GLY A 52 -10.65 -8.80 -20.13
CA GLY A 52 -12.09 -9.06 -20.27
C GLY A 52 -12.95 -7.80 -20.34
N GLY A 53 -12.32 -6.61 -20.29
CA GLY A 53 -13.01 -5.33 -20.26
C GLY A 53 -13.56 -4.93 -18.89
N VAL A 54 -13.90 -3.66 -18.74
CA VAL A 54 -14.33 -3.05 -17.47
C VAL A 54 -15.78 -3.31 -17.12
N GLY A 55 -16.58 -3.96 -17.99
CA GLY A 55 -18.03 -4.09 -17.83
C GLY A 55 -18.48 -4.78 -16.54
N GLY A 56 -17.72 -5.79 -16.06
CA GLY A 56 -17.98 -6.42 -14.75
C GLY A 56 -17.80 -5.45 -13.59
N PHE A 57 -16.73 -4.68 -13.63
CA PHE A 57 -16.43 -3.68 -12.61
C PHE A 57 -17.39 -2.49 -12.68
N THR A 58 -17.82 -2.07 -13.87
CA THR A 58 -18.87 -1.06 -14.07
C THR A 58 -20.18 -1.48 -13.40
N ARG A 59 -20.63 -2.73 -13.59
CA ARG A 59 -21.84 -3.24 -12.90
C ARG A 59 -21.70 -3.22 -11.38
N TYR A 60 -20.51 -3.56 -10.87
CA TYR A 60 -20.23 -3.48 -9.44
C TYR A 60 -20.31 -2.05 -8.92
N LEU A 61 -19.72 -1.07 -9.60
CA LEU A 61 -19.83 0.35 -9.23
C LEU A 61 -21.29 0.87 -9.31
N THR A 62 -22.05 0.40 -10.29
CA THR A 62 -23.49 0.70 -10.39
C THR A 62 -24.25 0.19 -9.17
N SER A 63 -23.95 -1.02 -8.70
CA SER A 63 -24.61 -1.59 -7.50
C SER A 63 -24.27 -0.84 -6.21
N LEU A 64 -23.15 -0.13 -6.19
CA LEU A 64 -22.73 0.76 -5.08
C LEU A 64 -23.33 2.18 -5.20
N GLY A 65 -24.10 2.48 -6.24
CA GLY A 65 -24.69 3.79 -6.47
C GLY A 65 -23.69 4.86 -6.93
N VAL A 66 -22.54 4.45 -7.48
CA VAL A 66 -21.52 5.39 -7.98
C VAL A 66 -22.05 6.09 -9.24
N PRO A 67 -22.06 7.44 -9.30
CA PRO A 67 -22.46 8.16 -10.51
C PRO A 67 -21.44 7.91 -11.63
N ALA A 68 -21.88 7.89 -12.90
CA ALA A 68 -21.03 7.63 -14.06
C ALA A 68 -20.09 6.41 -13.88
N PRO A 69 -20.63 5.20 -13.58
CA PRO A 69 -19.85 4.06 -13.13
C PRO A 69 -18.82 3.58 -14.16
N GLU A 70 -19.09 3.72 -15.45
CA GLU A 70 -18.14 3.36 -16.51
C GLU A 70 -16.92 4.28 -16.51
N PHE A 71 -17.11 5.59 -16.36
CA PHE A 71 -16.02 6.54 -16.24
C PHE A 71 -15.11 6.19 -15.04
N PHE A 72 -15.71 5.97 -13.87
CA PHE A 72 -14.92 5.60 -12.68
C PHE A 72 -14.30 4.21 -12.77
N ALA A 73 -14.86 3.28 -13.53
CA ALA A 73 -14.25 1.99 -13.81
C ALA A 73 -12.95 2.15 -14.60
N TRP A 74 -12.94 2.99 -15.64
CA TRP A 74 -11.73 3.28 -16.40
C TRP A 74 -10.69 4.07 -15.59
N VAL A 75 -11.12 5.09 -14.85
CA VAL A 75 -10.24 5.89 -13.98
C VAL A 75 -9.57 5.01 -12.93
N SER A 76 -10.33 4.16 -12.24
CA SER A 76 -9.80 3.22 -11.25
C SER A 76 -8.79 2.25 -11.88
N THR A 77 -9.12 1.72 -13.05
CA THR A 77 -8.24 0.80 -13.80
C THR A 77 -6.92 1.50 -14.16
N ALA A 78 -6.98 2.74 -14.64
CA ALA A 78 -5.80 3.54 -14.97
C ALA A 78 -4.95 3.86 -13.73
N ILE A 79 -5.57 4.26 -12.61
CA ILE A 79 -4.87 4.54 -11.34
C ILE A 79 -4.12 3.29 -10.85
N GLU A 80 -4.82 2.15 -10.76
CA GLU A 80 -4.24 0.90 -10.26
C GLU A 80 -3.10 0.41 -11.16
N LEU A 81 -3.25 0.50 -12.49
CA LEU A 81 -2.23 0.09 -13.45
C LEU A 81 -1.00 1.00 -13.38
N VAL A 82 -1.20 2.31 -13.55
CA VAL A 82 -0.09 3.28 -13.63
C VAL A 82 0.65 3.34 -12.29
N ALA A 83 -0.08 3.52 -11.18
CA ALA A 83 0.55 3.61 -9.87
C ALA A 83 1.20 2.29 -9.45
N GLY A 84 0.61 1.14 -9.79
CA GLY A 84 1.22 -0.17 -9.54
C GLY A 84 2.55 -0.33 -10.29
N LEU A 85 2.59 0.00 -11.58
CA LEU A 85 3.81 -0.07 -12.38
C LEU A 85 4.89 0.91 -11.89
N THR A 86 4.51 2.16 -11.60
CA THR A 86 5.47 3.17 -11.11
C THR A 86 6.05 2.78 -9.74
N ILE A 87 5.30 2.14 -8.86
CA ILE A 87 5.80 1.62 -7.58
C ILE A 87 6.78 0.49 -7.79
N ILE A 88 6.52 -0.49 -8.68
CA ILE A 88 7.48 -1.56 -8.97
C ILE A 88 8.78 -0.98 -9.51
N LEU A 89 8.71 -0.11 -10.51
CA LEU A 89 9.87 0.52 -11.11
C LEU A 89 10.58 1.50 -10.17
N GLY A 90 9.88 1.98 -9.15
CA GLY A 90 10.39 3.01 -8.25
C GLY A 90 10.55 4.37 -8.92
N VAL A 91 9.57 4.75 -9.74
CA VAL A 91 9.48 6.06 -10.41
C VAL A 91 8.47 6.92 -9.68
N ALA A 92 8.87 8.12 -9.29
CA ALA A 92 7.99 9.05 -8.55
C ALA A 92 7.26 8.36 -7.39
N THR A 93 7.96 7.46 -6.68
CA THR A 93 7.39 6.48 -5.75
C THR A 93 6.53 7.10 -4.67
N ARG A 94 6.93 8.26 -4.13
CA ARG A 94 6.17 8.95 -3.08
C ARG A 94 4.82 9.45 -3.60
N TYR A 95 4.77 10.01 -4.82
CA TYR A 95 3.52 10.48 -5.43
C TYR A 95 2.57 9.31 -5.73
N SER A 96 3.11 8.21 -6.26
CA SER A 96 2.33 7.00 -6.53
C SER A 96 1.80 6.36 -5.24
N ALA A 97 2.61 6.34 -4.17
CA ALA A 97 2.18 5.86 -2.86
C ALA A 97 1.06 6.73 -2.28
N LEU A 98 1.20 8.06 -2.34
CA LEU A 98 0.15 8.99 -1.89
C LEU A 98 -1.15 8.81 -2.67
N LEU A 99 -1.05 8.68 -4.00
CA LEU A 99 -2.22 8.41 -4.85
C LEU A 99 -2.93 7.10 -4.43
N LEU A 100 -2.17 6.01 -4.20
CA LEU A 100 -2.75 4.73 -3.78
C LEU A 100 -3.27 4.75 -2.34
N ILE A 101 -2.71 5.55 -1.43
CA ILE A 101 -3.27 5.79 -0.10
C ILE A 101 -4.69 6.37 -0.24
N VAL A 102 -4.82 7.48 -0.95
CA VAL A 102 -6.11 8.16 -1.15
C VAL A 102 -7.09 7.24 -1.87
N TYR A 103 -6.67 6.63 -2.98
CA TYR A 103 -7.49 5.71 -3.75
C TYR A 103 -7.99 4.53 -2.91
N THR A 104 -7.12 3.86 -2.16
CA THR A 104 -7.47 2.69 -1.35
C THR A 104 -8.43 3.06 -0.22
N LEU A 105 -8.22 4.21 0.45
CA LEU A 105 -9.13 4.69 1.47
C LEU A 105 -10.52 5.00 0.88
N VAL A 106 -10.59 5.75 -0.22
CA VAL A 106 -11.87 6.06 -0.89
C VAL A 106 -12.58 4.77 -1.30
N ALA A 107 -11.88 3.84 -1.96
CA ALA A 107 -12.45 2.56 -2.37
C ALA A 107 -12.94 1.73 -1.17
N THR A 108 -12.20 1.76 -0.05
CA THR A 108 -12.54 1.02 1.17
C THR A 108 -13.82 1.55 1.80
N PHE A 109 -13.92 2.85 1.99
CA PHE A 109 -15.11 3.47 2.57
C PHE A 109 -16.30 3.51 1.62
N LEU A 110 -16.10 3.37 0.32
CA LEU A 110 -17.18 3.28 -0.65
C LEU A 110 -17.74 1.85 -0.77
N ALA A 111 -16.85 0.85 -0.86
CA ALA A 111 -17.20 -0.50 -1.28
C ALA A 111 -17.19 -1.54 -0.14
N HIS A 112 -16.54 -1.26 0.99
CA HIS A 112 -16.33 -2.23 2.06
C HIS A 112 -16.85 -1.74 3.42
N ARG A 113 -18.00 -1.06 3.41
CA ARG A 113 -18.73 -0.65 4.61
C ARG A 113 -19.39 -1.87 5.26
N TYR A 114 -18.60 -2.72 5.91
CA TYR A 114 -19.06 -4.01 6.46
C TYR A 114 -20.27 -3.89 7.38
N TRP A 115 -20.46 -2.74 8.05
CA TRP A 115 -21.62 -2.48 8.92
C TRP A 115 -22.96 -2.33 8.17
N GLU A 116 -22.94 -2.14 6.85
CA GLU A 116 -24.14 -2.05 5.98
C GLU A 116 -24.47 -3.38 5.30
N TYR A 117 -23.57 -4.38 5.39
CA TYR A 117 -23.78 -5.66 4.74
C TYR A 117 -24.61 -6.63 5.59
N PRO A 118 -25.41 -7.53 4.96
CA PRO A 118 -26.09 -8.62 5.68
C PRO A 118 -25.11 -9.50 6.46
N ALA A 119 -25.55 -10.08 7.58
CA ALA A 119 -24.72 -10.87 8.49
C ALA A 119 -23.87 -11.94 7.77
N ALA A 120 -24.40 -12.59 6.73
CA ALA A 120 -23.69 -13.59 5.94
C ALA A 120 -22.45 -13.05 5.20
N ALA A 121 -22.44 -11.77 4.81
CA ALA A 121 -21.32 -11.15 4.10
C ALA A 121 -20.46 -10.24 4.99
N GLN A 122 -20.96 -9.87 6.16
CA GLN A 122 -20.35 -8.88 7.06
C GLN A 122 -18.90 -9.25 7.44
N THR A 123 -18.67 -10.51 7.81
CA THR A 123 -17.33 -10.99 8.21
C THR A 123 -16.33 -10.86 7.06
N THR A 124 -16.70 -11.24 5.84
CA THR A 124 -15.84 -11.13 4.67
C THR A 124 -15.51 -9.67 4.35
N GLN A 125 -16.50 -8.78 4.42
CA GLN A 125 -16.31 -7.35 4.20
C GLN A 125 -15.46 -6.70 5.29
N TYR A 126 -15.61 -7.12 6.55
CA TYR A 126 -14.77 -6.68 7.65
C TYR A 126 -13.29 -7.01 7.43
N PHE A 127 -12.97 -8.26 7.06
CA PHE A 127 -11.60 -8.64 6.75
C PHE A 127 -11.05 -7.90 5.52
N THR A 128 -11.88 -7.63 4.52
CA THR A 128 -11.47 -6.83 3.36
C THR A 128 -11.17 -5.39 3.76
N PHE A 129 -11.98 -4.79 4.61
CA PHE A 129 -11.75 -3.46 5.18
C PHE A 129 -10.41 -3.40 5.92
N LEU A 130 -10.15 -4.34 6.84
CA LEU A 130 -8.88 -4.40 7.59
C LEU A 130 -7.67 -4.62 6.69
N ARG A 131 -7.79 -5.50 5.69
CA ARG A 131 -6.75 -5.72 4.69
C ARG A 131 -6.38 -4.43 3.96
N ASN A 132 -7.37 -3.69 3.48
CA ASN A 132 -7.14 -2.44 2.78
C ASN A 132 -6.51 -1.38 3.69
N LEU A 133 -6.89 -1.35 4.96
CA LEU A 133 -6.26 -0.48 5.96
C LEU A 133 -4.79 -0.85 6.18
N SER A 134 -4.47 -2.15 6.24
CA SER A 134 -3.09 -2.64 6.37
C SER A 134 -2.24 -2.30 5.14
N ILE A 135 -2.80 -2.43 3.93
CA ILE A 135 -2.16 -2.04 2.66
C ILE A 135 -1.89 -0.53 2.66
N THR A 136 -2.85 0.27 3.11
CA THR A 136 -2.68 1.72 3.26
C THR A 136 -1.52 2.04 4.20
N GLY A 137 -1.40 1.33 5.33
CA GLY A 137 -0.24 1.44 6.24
C GLY A 137 1.08 1.15 5.53
N GLY A 138 1.14 0.12 4.69
CA GLY A 138 2.30 -0.19 3.86
C GLY A 138 2.67 0.94 2.91
N PHE A 139 1.69 1.58 2.26
CA PHE A 139 1.94 2.75 1.39
C PHE A 139 2.36 3.99 2.18
N ILE A 140 1.86 4.19 3.39
CA ILE A 140 2.34 5.28 4.27
C ILE A 140 3.82 5.08 4.60
N LEU A 141 4.24 3.88 4.94
CA LEU A 141 5.66 3.56 5.16
C LEU A 141 6.47 3.80 3.89
N LEU A 142 5.99 3.35 2.73
CA LEU A 142 6.66 3.56 1.45
C LEU A 142 6.76 5.05 1.09
N PHE A 143 5.73 5.84 1.37
CA PHE A 143 5.75 7.30 1.18
C PHE A 143 6.87 7.97 2.01
N VAL A 144 7.03 7.56 3.26
CA VAL A 144 8.05 8.11 4.17
C VAL A 144 9.45 7.64 3.77
N THR A 145 9.65 6.34 3.58
CA THR A 145 10.97 5.73 3.30
C THR A 145 11.44 5.98 1.88
N GLY A 146 10.51 6.05 0.92
CA GLY A 146 10.80 6.13 -0.52
C GLY A 146 11.19 4.78 -1.13
N ALA A 147 11.66 4.83 -2.38
CA ALA A 147 11.86 3.64 -3.22
C ALA A 147 13.10 2.79 -2.89
N GLY A 148 14.07 3.31 -2.12
CA GLY A 148 15.37 2.66 -1.90
C GLY A 148 16.31 2.77 -3.12
N ARG A 149 17.47 2.11 -3.05
CA ARG A 149 18.52 2.20 -4.09
C ARG A 149 18.16 1.42 -5.36
N PHE A 150 17.41 0.31 -5.25
CA PHE A 150 16.97 -0.50 -6.38
C PHE A 150 15.70 0.10 -7.02
N SER A 151 15.82 1.33 -7.54
CA SER A 151 14.72 2.09 -8.11
C SER A 151 15.24 3.14 -9.09
N VAL A 152 14.36 3.59 -9.99
CA VAL A 152 14.69 4.70 -10.90
C VAL A 152 14.93 5.99 -10.11
N ASP A 153 14.10 6.27 -9.07
CA ASP A 153 14.31 7.41 -8.19
C ASP A 153 15.69 7.38 -7.49
N GLY A 154 16.15 6.18 -7.09
CA GLY A 154 17.46 5.97 -6.50
C GLY A 154 18.61 6.17 -7.48
N TRP A 155 18.43 5.77 -8.73
CA TRP A 155 19.40 5.95 -9.79
C TRP A 155 19.54 7.43 -10.21
N LEU A 156 18.43 8.15 -10.34
CA LEU A 156 18.43 9.59 -10.66
C LEU A 156 19.15 10.40 -9.57
N ARG A 157 18.91 10.10 -8.29
CA ARG A 157 19.58 10.78 -7.16
C ARG A 157 21.10 10.61 -7.11
N LYS A 158 21.65 9.60 -7.78
CA LYS A 158 23.11 9.40 -7.85
C LYS A 158 23.78 10.21 -8.96
N ARG A 159 22.98 10.75 -9.88
CA ARG A 159 23.48 11.49 -11.06
C ARG A 159 23.35 13.00 -10.94
N GLY A 160 22.53 13.49 -10.03
CA GLY A 160 22.42 14.90 -9.67
C GLY A 160 23.15 15.22 -8.37
#